data_818912fbf38af759d04e3fcc5b4fcfdc
#
_entry.id   818912fbf38af759d04e3fcc5b4fcfdc
#
_cell.length_a   1.000
_cell.length_b   1.000
_cell.length_c   1.000
_cell.angle_alpha   90.00
_cell.angle_beta   90.00
_cell.angle_gamma   90.00
#
_symmetry.space_group_name_H-M   'P 1'
#
loop_
_entity.id
_entity.type
_entity.pdbx_description
1 polymer ?
#
loop_
_entity_poly.entity_id
_entity_poly.type
_entity_poly.pdbx_seq_one_letter_code
_entity_poly.pdbx_strand_id
1 'polypeptide(L)'
;MLTLRHTLQAMPAEALEQIEIFEGGNQQMKKTQTKPDIILIVLDTLRADRLSCYGYSRETSPYIDAFAAESTLFERAISPAQWTIPAHASIFTGEYPTTHLTTQIYDRHNREQIMLAEALRNVGYNTVSFCNNPLLGVVENDLDRGFEEVYLYGGALPNRPAIADARPRLTGRIAQRITRVMRSITRPIQDRFARDNFILRIAVIPWLVPLWQRYANFKGNTALSLRDIVGYLRTRRHKGAEQPLFTFINLMETHLPFSPPKRFIRRFAPYYRKERKAYRFMQSYNHKPFDWMMPLTEPLTEMQDRVLNDLYDAEVAYEDHLLRHLFAHLNRPSVRDNTLVIITSDHGEGLNRHDFVGHSLVAYDDLVRVPLIVRFPQQRYKGMRVSTPVSTRRIFHTALEAVGLQHTGLDNGRVESTLTNLETSSLTRTLNGGDPEGGIVFTEAYTPETLLTLIKNEDPERVAAFRCNLMRRAAYQGNYKLITVGDKPDELFDVVHDPDEMDNLIGDEPVVTAELEKLLTAFVEEAEKRRPANQEATRVGLDDELVAERLRGLGYIE
;
A
#
# COMPACT_ATOMS: atom_id res chain seq x y z
N MET A 1 0.51 5.14 53.94
CA MET A 1 1.89 4.63 54.11
C MET A 1 2.18 4.13 55.55
N LEU A 2 1.40 4.44 56.54
CA LEU A 2 1.60 3.95 57.93
C LEU A 2 0.95 2.60 58.23
N THR A 3 -0.02 2.15 57.43
CA THR A 3 -0.74 0.88 57.64
C THR A 3 -0.02 -0.33 57.04
N LEU A 4 0.91 -0.17 56.10
CA LEU A 4 1.67 -1.29 55.53
C LEU A 4 2.89 -1.73 56.37
N ARG A 5 3.40 -0.85 57.25
CA ARG A 5 4.56 -1.18 58.10
C ARG A 5 4.24 -2.10 59.28
N HIS A 6 2.98 -2.12 59.76
CA HIS A 6 2.57 -2.99 60.88
C HIS A 6 2.21 -4.41 60.45
N THR A 7 1.92 -4.65 59.16
CA THR A 7 1.57 -6.00 58.67
C THR A 7 2.81 -6.84 58.32
N LEU A 8 3.93 -6.20 58.04
CA LEU A 8 5.19 -6.90 57.68
C LEU A 8 6.00 -7.39 58.90
N GLN A 9 5.71 -6.91 60.12
CA GLN A 9 6.42 -7.37 61.33
C GLN A 9 5.87 -8.67 61.95
N ALA A 10 4.80 -9.25 61.40
CA ALA A 10 4.17 -10.45 61.92
C ALA A 10 4.31 -11.70 61.01
N MET A 11 5.16 -11.66 59.98
CA MET A 11 5.34 -12.80 59.07
C MET A 11 6.60 -13.60 59.41
N PRO A 12 6.58 -14.96 59.29
CA PRO A 12 7.74 -15.80 59.48
C PRO A 12 8.85 -15.51 58.47
N ALA A 13 10.10 -15.67 58.86
CA ALA A 13 11.29 -15.37 58.05
C ALA A 13 11.32 -16.06 56.67
N GLU A 14 10.73 -17.26 56.57
CA GLU A 14 10.62 -18.00 55.30
C GLU A 14 9.67 -17.36 54.28
N ALA A 15 8.69 -16.56 54.75
CA ALA A 15 7.77 -15.82 53.85
C ALA A 15 8.40 -14.53 53.28
N LEU A 16 9.38 -13.97 54.00
CA LEU A 16 10.13 -12.78 53.55
C LEU A 16 11.15 -13.14 52.46
N GLU A 17 11.80 -14.32 52.57
CA GLU A 17 12.70 -14.81 51.52
C GLU A 17 11.94 -15.05 50.18
N GLN A 18 10.71 -15.53 50.23
CA GLN A 18 9.89 -15.71 49.01
C GLN A 18 9.44 -14.38 48.37
N ILE A 19 9.28 -13.32 49.15
CA ILE A 19 8.92 -11.99 48.66
C ILE A 19 10.17 -11.32 48.03
N GLU A 20 11.36 -11.49 48.62
CA GLU A 20 12.61 -10.98 48.02
C GLU A 20 12.97 -11.71 46.72
N ILE A 21 12.68 -13.02 46.61
CA ILE A 21 12.87 -13.77 45.34
C ILE A 21 11.89 -13.29 44.27
N PHE A 22 10.67 -12.87 44.63
CA PHE A 22 9.68 -12.32 43.70
C PHE A 22 10.04 -10.88 43.24
N GLU A 23 10.60 -10.05 44.13
CA GLU A 23 11.06 -8.71 43.75
C GLU A 23 12.40 -8.74 43.00
N GLY A 24 13.31 -9.64 43.33
CA GLY A 24 14.57 -9.86 42.60
C GLY A 24 14.35 -10.44 41.19
N GLY A 25 13.37 -11.31 41.01
CA GLY A 25 12.97 -11.86 39.71
C GLY A 25 12.38 -10.80 38.77
N ASN A 26 11.66 -9.81 39.31
CA ASN A 26 11.07 -8.74 38.52
C ASN A 26 12.07 -7.62 38.14
N GLN A 27 13.19 -7.49 38.85
CA GLN A 27 14.23 -6.53 38.47
C GLN A 27 15.18 -7.04 37.38
N GLN A 28 15.32 -8.35 37.17
CA GLN A 28 16.12 -8.89 36.05
C GLN A 28 15.37 -8.94 34.71
N MET A 29 14.03 -8.75 34.68
CA MET A 29 13.23 -8.75 33.44
C MET A 29 12.93 -7.35 32.86
N LYS A 30 13.46 -6.28 33.44
CA LYS A 30 13.49 -4.95 32.80
C LYS A 30 14.77 -4.71 32.01
N LYS A 31 15.17 -5.62 31.12
CA LYS A 31 15.82 -5.19 29.89
C LYS A 31 14.79 -4.35 29.14
N THR A 32 15.02 -3.04 29.10
CA THR A 32 14.27 -2.11 28.24
C THR A 32 14.17 -2.74 26.86
N GLN A 33 13.01 -3.29 26.54
CA GLN A 33 12.75 -3.86 25.23
C GLN A 33 12.79 -2.67 24.28
N THR A 34 13.87 -2.56 23.52
CA THR A 34 14.04 -1.49 22.54
C THR A 34 12.91 -1.62 21.54
N LYS A 35 12.15 -0.55 21.34
CA LYS A 35 11.06 -0.52 20.34
C LYS A 35 11.64 -0.95 18.99
N PRO A 36 10.99 -1.86 18.26
CA PRO A 36 11.50 -2.33 16.96
C PRO A 36 11.44 -1.21 15.91
N ASP A 37 12.36 -1.23 14.96
CA ASP A 37 12.17 -0.49 13.72
C ASP A 37 10.99 -1.10 12.94
N ILE A 38 10.24 -0.28 12.20
CA ILE A 38 9.11 -0.72 11.36
C ILE A 38 9.39 -0.31 9.91
N ILE A 39 9.34 -1.27 9.00
CA ILE A 39 9.50 -1.05 7.57
C ILE A 39 8.28 -1.59 6.86
N LEU A 40 7.48 -0.69 6.28
CA LEU A 40 6.33 -1.02 5.45
C LEU A 40 6.71 -0.81 3.98
N ILE A 41 6.65 -1.89 3.20
CA ILE A 41 6.97 -1.92 1.77
C ILE A 41 5.67 -2.20 1.03
N VAL A 42 5.25 -1.26 0.21
CA VAL A 42 4.10 -1.39 -0.70
C VAL A 42 4.62 -1.46 -2.13
N LEU A 43 4.33 -2.58 -2.79
CA LEU A 43 4.66 -2.84 -4.19
C LEU A 43 3.38 -2.58 -5.00
N ASP A 44 3.30 -1.38 -5.56
CA ASP A 44 2.11 -0.83 -6.21
C ASP A 44 1.62 -1.73 -7.37
N THR A 45 0.33 -2.07 -7.37
CA THR A 45 -0.31 -2.98 -8.33
C THR A 45 0.20 -4.42 -8.37
N LEU A 46 0.97 -4.88 -7.36
CA LEU A 46 1.48 -6.25 -7.36
C LEU A 46 0.39 -7.26 -6.96
N ARG A 47 0.07 -8.17 -7.88
CA ARG A 47 -0.87 -9.27 -7.66
C ARG A 47 -0.24 -10.40 -6.86
N ALA A 48 -0.99 -10.96 -5.89
CA ALA A 48 -0.54 -12.12 -5.12
C ALA A 48 -0.36 -13.36 -6.00
N ASP A 49 -1.30 -13.61 -6.94
CA ASP A 49 -1.30 -14.77 -7.83
C ASP A 49 -0.17 -14.78 -8.88
N ARG A 50 0.67 -13.74 -8.93
CA ARG A 50 1.86 -13.65 -9.79
C ARG A 50 3.18 -13.92 -9.06
N LEU A 51 3.12 -14.27 -7.77
CA LEU A 51 4.28 -14.63 -6.96
C LEU A 51 4.37 -16.14 -6.76
N SER A 52 5.57 -16.71 -6.91
CA SER A 52 5.79 -18.17 -6.78
C SER A 52 5.49 -18.66 -5.35
N CYS A 53 5.73 -17.84 -4.31
CA CYS A 53 5.37 -18.20 -2.93
C CYS A 53 3.85 -18.27 -2.68
N TYR A 54 3.03 -17.71 -3.58
CA TYR A 54 1.57 -17.86 -3.60
C TYR A 54 1.08 -18.94 -4.57
N GLY A 55 1.98 -19.73 -5.18
CA GLY A 55 1.64 -20.84 -6.05
C GLY A 55 1.69 -20.54 -7.54
N TYR A 56 2.20 -19.36 -7.95
CA TYR A 56 2.35 -19.08 -9.37
C TYR A 56 3.35 -20.02 -10.03
N SER A 57 3.00 -20.56 -11.19
CA SER A 57 3.79 -21.59 -11.89
C SER A 57 5.08 -21.07 -12.52
N ARG A 58 5.19 -19.76 -12.77
CA ARG A 58 6.39 -19.14 -13.31
C ARG A 58 7.26 -18.57 -12.17
N GLU A 59 8.57 -18.73 -12.28
CA GLU A 59 9.52 -18.21 -11.29
C GLU A 59 9.73 -16.69 -11.49
N THR A 60 8.81 -15.90 -10.93
CA THR A 60 8.81 -14.43 -11.01
C THR A 60 9.45 -13.76 -9.81
N SER A 61 9.47 -14.44 -8.64
CA SER A 61 9.74 -13.79 -7.35
C SER A 61 10.75 -14.49 -6.44
N PRO A 62 11.91 -15.02 -6.93
CA PRO A 62 12.82 -15.84 -6.12
C PRO A 62 13.35 -15.15 -4.86
N TYR A 63 13.54 -13.82 -4.85
CA TYR A 63 14.01 -13.08 -3.67
C TYR A 63 12.90 -12.80 -2.67
N ILE A 64 11.68 -12.50 -3.15
CA ILE A 64 10.46 -12.37 -2.31
C ILE A 64 10.15 -13.74 -1.69
N ASP A 65 10.25 -14.84 -2.46
CA ASP A 65 10.01 -16.21 -1.99
C ASP A 65 10.97 -16.59 -0.85
N ALA A 66 12.25 -16.28 -1.02
CA ALA A 66 13.25 -16.52 0.01
C ALA A 66 13.00 -15.68 1.28
N PHE A 67 12.49 -14.45 1.12
CA PHE A 67 12.10 -13.62 2.25
C PHE A 67 10.83 -14.15 2.94
N ALA A 68 9.84 -14.59 2.17
CA ALA A 68 8.59 -15.17 2.64
C ALA A 68 8.81 -16.46 3.46
N ALA A 69 9.76 -17.31 3.05
CA ALA A 69 10.11 -18.53 3.77
C ALA A 69 10.63 -18.26 5.20
N GLU A 70 11.18 -17.07 5.46
CA GLU A 70 11.65 -16.61 6.76
C GLU A 70 10.65 -15.70 7.49
N SER A 71 9.41 -15.61 6.99
CA SER A 71 8.37 -14.68 7.42
C SER A 71 7.05 -15.41 7.68
N THR A 72 6.00 -14.69 8.05
CA THR A 72 4.61 -15.14 8.01
C THR A 72 4.00 -14.72 6.68
N LEU A 73 3.35 -15.63 5.97
CA LEU A 73 2.64 -15.38 4.73
C LEU A 73 1.13 -15.50 4.95
N PHE A 74 0.38 -14.45 4.62
CA PHE A 74 -1.08 -14.46 4.62
C PHE A 74 -1.56 -14.78 3.20
N GLU A 75 -2.22 -15.92 3.02
CA GLU A 75 -2.60 -16.44 1.70
C GLU A 75 -3.76 -15.68 1.06
N ARG A 76 -4.61 -15.08 1.91
CA ARG A 76 -5.83 -14.37 1.52
C ARG A 76 -5.85 -12.99 2.18
N ALA A 77 -4.94 -12.11 1.76
CA ALA A 77 -4.95 -10.72 2.17
C ALA A 77 -5.72 -9.88 1.14
N ILE A 78 -6.71 -9.13 1.62
CA ILE A 78 -7.63 -8.37 0.79
C ILE A 78 -7.40 -6.89 1.03
N SER A 79 -7.17 -6.14 -0.05
CA SER A 79 -7.12 -4.69 -0.01
C SER A 79 -8.53 -4.12 0.23
N PRO A 80 -8.66 -3.11 1.10
CA PRO A 80 -9.93 -2.42 1.31
C PRO A 80 -10.45 -1.67 0.08
N ALA A 81 -9.59 -1.46 -0.93
CA ALA A 81 -9.95 -0.75 -2.15
C ALA A 81 -9.14 -1.23 -3.36
N GLN A 82 -9.63 -0.93 -4.55
CA GLN A 82 -9.10 -1.39 -5.83
C GLN A 82 -8.10 -0.42 -6.49
N TRP A 83 -7.76 0.71 -5.85
CA TRP A 83 -6.81 1.67 -6.38
C TRP A 83 -6.10 2.47 -5.28
N THR A 84 -5.05 3.19 -5.67
CA THR A 84 -4.00 3.73 -4.79
C THR A 84 -4.50 4.57 -3.61
N ILE A 85 -5.33 5.61 -3.85
CA ILE A 85 -5.67 6.61 -2.80
C ILE A 85 -6.46 5.97 -1.65
N PRO A 86 -7.62 5.32 -1.87
CA PRO A 86 -8.38 4.74 -0.77
C PRO A 86 -7.66 3.55 -0.12
N ALA A 87 -6.88 2.76 -0.88
CA ALA A 87 -6.14 1.65 -0.31
C ALA A 87 -5.05 2.12 0.66
N HIS A 88 -4.25 3.15 0.29
CA HIS A 88 -3.24 3.72 1.19
C HIS A 88 -3.86 4.45 2.38
N ALA A 89 -4.98 5.18 2.19
CA ALA A 89 -5.71 5.78 3.30
C ALA A 89 -6.13 4.72 4.31
N SER A 90 -6.64 3.56 3.84
CA SER A 90 -7.00 2.44 4.71
C SER A 90 -5.79 1.81 5.43
N ILE A 91 -4.65 1.63 4.76
CA ILE A 91 -3.42 1.14 5.37
C ILE A 91 -2.91 2.10 6.45
N PHE A 92 -3.02 3.41 6.21
CA PHE A 92 -2.50 4.44 7.13
C PHE A 92 -3.43 4.80 8.28
N THR A 93 -4.72 4.44 8.22
CA THR A 93 -5.70 4.75 9.25
C THR A 93 -6.26 3.54 9.98
N GLY A 94 -6.18 2.35 9.37
CA GLY A 94 -6.84 1.14 9.85
C GLY A 94 -8.34 1.10 9.56
N GLU A 95 -8.88 2.06 8.80
CA GLU A 95 -10.30 2.20 8.49
C GLU A 95 -10.61 1.81 7.05
N TYR A 96 -11.88 1.51 6.78
CA TYR A 96 -12.39 1.27 5.42
C TYR A 96 -12.73 2.59 4.70
N PRO A 97 -12.78 2.60 3.35
CA PRO A 97 -13.10 3.79 2.57
C PRO A 97 -14.41 4.49 2.96
N THR A 98 -15.47 3.74 3.24
CA THR A 98 -16.75 4.31 3.74
C THR A 98 -16.57 5.08 5.06
N THR A 99 -15.60 4.72 5.92
CA THR A 99 -15.32 5.43 7.18
C THR A 99 -14.41 6.63 6.98
N HIS A 100 -13.26 6.47 6.27
CA HIS A 100 -12.28 7.55 6.14
C HIS A 100 -12.58 8.55 5.02
N LEU A 101 -13.42 8.22 4.05
CA LEU A 101 -13.90 9.03 2.92
C LEU A 101 -12.82 9.65 2.01
N THR A 102 -11.58 9.18 2.08
CA THR A 102 -10.50 9.57 1.17
C THR A 102 -10.55 8.63 -0.03
N THR A 103 -11.42 8.92 -0.97
CA THR A 103 -11.80 8.02 -2.07
C THR A 103 -11.47 8.55 -3.44
N GLN A 104 -11.06 9.84 -3.54
CA GLN A 104 -10.73 10.50 -4.80
C GLN A 104 -9.33 11.14 -4.72
N ILE A 105 -8.75 11.48 -5.87
CA ILE A 105 -7.38 12.02 -5.97
C ILE A 105 -7.19 13.27 -5.09
N TYR A 106 -8.20 14.13 -5.06
CA TYR A 106 -8.16 15.43 -4.38
C TYR A 106 -8.94 15.45 -3.07
N ASP A 107 -9.41 14.29 -2.58
CA ASP A 107 -9.96 14.22 -1.24
C ASP A 107 -8.84 14.45 -0.23
N ARG A 108 -8.97 15.47 0.59
CA ARG A 108 -8.08 15.66 1.73
C ARG A 108 -8.51 14.75 2.86
N HIS A 109 -7.54 14.00 3.36
CA HIS A 109 -7.81 13.13 4.50
C HIS A 109 -8.20 13.96 5.74
N ASN A 110 -9.27 13.52 6.43
CA ASN A 110 -9.77 14.22 7.61
C ASN A 110 -8.69 14.29 8.71
N ARG A 111 -8.47 15.53 9.22
CA ARG A 111 -7.44 15.78 10.25
C ARG A 111 -7.79 15.22 11.63
N GLU A 112 -9.04 14.85 11.86
CA GLU A 112 -9.47 14.20 13.11
C GLU A 112 -9.08 12.72 13.17
N GLN A 113 -8.86 12.09 12.02
CA GLN A 113 -8.37 10.72 11.94
C GLN A 113 -6.84 10.70 11.97
N ILE A 114 -6.28 9.98 12.94
CA ILE A 114 -4.84 9.86 13.09
C ILE A 114 -4.25 8.93 12.02
N MET A 115 -3.12 9.35 11.44
CA MET A 115 -2.37 8.55 10.49
C MET A 115 -1.30 7.71 11.20
N LEU A 116 -0.96 6.54 10.65
CA LEU A 116 0.07 5.66 11.22
C LEU A 116 1.39 6.38 11.51
N ALA A 117 1.86 7.21 10.59
CA ALA A 117 3.08 7.98 10.77
C ALA A 117 2.96 9.00 11.91
N GLU A 118 1.79 9.65 12.08
CA GLU A 118 1.54 10.55 13.21
C GLU A 118 1.53 9.80 14.54
N ALA A 119 0.83 8.66 14.61
CA ALA A 119 0.76 7.85 15.81
C ALA A 119 2.15 7.36 16.25
N LEU A 120 2.96 6.89 15.30
CA LEU A 120 4.32 6.44 15.57
C LEU A 120 5.26 7.59 15.96
N ARG A 121 5.16 8.76 15.30
CA ARG A 121 5.91 9.96 15.65
C ARG A 121 5.59 10.41 17.08
N ASN A 122 4.32 10.40 17.48
CA ASN A 122 3.89 10.79 18.81
C ASN A 122 4.48 9.92 19.93
N VAL A 123 4.90 8.69 19.62
CA VAL A 123 5.60 7.81 20.57
C VAL A 123 7.11 7.74 20.35
N GLY A 124 7.67 8.72 19.63
CA GLY A 124 9.10 8.96 19.52
C GLY A 124 9.80 8.26 18.36
N TYR A 125 9.07 7.79 17.34
CA TYR A 125 9.67 7.30 16.10
C TYR A 125 10.13 8.46 15.22
N ASN A 126 11.28 8.27 14.57
CA ASN A 126 11.63 9.03 13.37
C ASN A 126 10.85 8.43 12.19
N THR A 127 10.13 9.24 11.43
CA THR A 127 9.20 8.79 10.39
C THR A 127 9.65 9.25 9.01
N VAL A 128 9.91 8.30 8.12
CA VAL A 128 10.50 8.57 6.80
C VAL A 128 9.73 7.86 5.70
N SER A 129 9.41 8.60 4.64
CA SER A 129 8.77 8.07 3.42
C SER A 129 9.73 8.09 2.25
N PHE A 130 9.83 6.95 1.54
CA PHE A 130 10.47 6.81 0.24
C PHE A 130 9.42 6.39 -0.77
N CYS A 131 8.94 7.31 -1.58
CA CYS A 131 7.78 7.10 -2.42
C CYS A 131 8.12 7.29 -3.90
N ASN A 132 7.73 6.30 -4.71
CA ASN A 132 7.80 6.39 -6.15
C ASN A 132 6.48 6.89 -6.77
N ASN A 133 5.35 6.75 -6.05
CA ASN A 133 4.04 7.14 -6.55
C ASN A 133 3.77 8.64 -6.30
N PRO A 134 3.61 9.46 -7.37
CA PRO A 134 3.35 10.89 -7.22
C PRO A 134 1.99 11.21 -6.56
N LEU A 135 1.01 10.31 -6.58
CA LEU A 135 -0.28 10.52 -5.90
C LEU A 135 -0.14 10.58 -4.38
N LEU A 136 0.90 9.94 -3.82
CA LEU A 136 1.11 9.86 -2.37
C LEU A 136 2.03 10.93 -1.81
N GLY A 137 2.67 11.74 -2.66
CA GLY A 137 3.66 12.69 -2.15
C GLY A 137 3.71 14.02 -2.90
N VAL A 138 3.04 14.13 -4.05
CA VAL A 138 2.96 15.39 -4.82
C VAL A 138 1.56 16.01 -4.73
N VAL A 139 0.52 15.16 -4.68
CA VAL A 139 -0.86 15.60 -4.55
C VAL A 139 -1.15 15.99 -3.09
N GLU A 140 -1.76 17.15 -2.88
CA GLU A 140 -2.15 17.64 -1.54
C GLU A 140 -3.42 16.91 -1.03
N ASN A 141 -3.27 15.63 -0.66
CA ASN A 141 -4.33 14.80 -0.09
C ASN A 141 -4.11 14.45 1.39
N ASP A 142 -3.09 15.03 2.01
CA ASP A 142 -2.70 14.81 3.40
C ASP A 142 -2.25 13.35 3.73
N LEU A 143 -2.01 12.48 2.73
CA LEU A 143 -1.54 11.10 2.96
C LEU A 143 -0.06 11.02 3.39
N ASP A 144 0.71 12.07 3.22
CA ASP A 144 2.08 12.20 3.72
C ASP A 144 2.16 12.74 5.15
N ARG A 145 1.02 13.01 5.78
CA ARG A 145 0.92 13.57 7.12
C ARG A 145 1.57 12.66 8.17
N GLY A 146 2.39 13.25 9.02
CA GLY A 146 3.12 12.53 10.07
C GLY A 146 4.53 12.09 9.69
N PHE A 147 4.91 12.10 8.41
CA PHE A 147 6.30 11.85 8.02
C PHE A 147 7.16 13.12 8.23
N GLU A 148 8.30 12.95 8.92
CA GLU A 148 9.27 14.03 9.14
C GLU A 148 10.17 14.23 7.91
N GLU A 149 10.44 13.16 7.17
CA GLU A 149 11.22 13.19 5.94
C GLU A 149 10.45 12.49 4.82
N VAL A 150 10.24 13.19 3.71
CA VAL A 150 9.57 12.64 2.51
C VAL A 150 10.52 12.72 1.32
N TYR A 151 10.84 11.58 0.73
CA TYR A 151 11.69 11.44 -0.45
C TYR A 151 10.88 10.92 -1.62
N LEU A 152 10.77 11.73 -2.68
CA LEU A 152 9.98 11.43 -3.87
C LEU A 152 10.91 11.09 -5.03
N TYR A 153 10.61 9.99 -5.71
CA TYR A 153 11.37 9.50 -6.87
C TYR A 153 10.55 9.54 -8.16
N GLY A 154 9.23 9.62 -8.06
CA GLY A 154 8.32 9.86 -9.17
C GLY A 154 8.15 11.35 -9.45
N GLY A 155 7.64 11.67 -10.64
CA GLY A 155 7.41 13.04 -11.09
C GLY A 155 8.64 13.73 -11.69
N ALA A 156 8.50 15.04 -11.97
CA ALA A 156 9.49 15.80 -12.74
C ALA A 156 10.79 16.13 -11.98
N LEU A 157 10.74 16.23 -10.65
CA LEU A 157 11.88 16.66 -9.82
C LEU A 157 12.03 15.74 -8.59
N PRO A 158 12.82 14.66 -8.68
CA PRO A 158 13.03 13.75 -7.55
C PRO A 158 13.71 14.46 -6.37
N ASN A 159 13.16 14.28 -5.17
CA ASN A 159 13.79 14.72 -3.92
C ASN A 159 14.46 13.52 -3.24
N ARG A 160 15.77 13.60 -2.98
CA ARG A 160 16.59 12.47 -2.52
C ARG A 160 17.35 12.76 -1.23
N PRO A 161 17.59 11.75 -0.35
CA PRO A 161 18.38 11.94 0.87
C PRO A 161 19.85 12.29 0.56
N ALA A 162 20.47 13.05 1.45
CA ALA A 162 21.91 13.28 1.41
C ALA A 162 22.64 12.10 2.06
N ILE A 163 23.08 11.13 1.25
CA ILE A 163 23.84 9.96 1.74
C ILE A 163 25.31 10.32 1.92
N ALA A 164 25.82 10.15 3.13
CA ALA A 164 27.19 10.59 3.52
C ALA A 164 28.32 9.72 2.93
N ASP A 165 28.03 8.51 2.44
CA ASP A 165 29.04 7.48 2.11
C ASP A 165 29.53 7.43 0.64
N ALA A 166 29.07 8.30 -0.21
CA ALA A 166 29.69 8.43 -1.51
C ALA A 166 31.03 9.18 -1.32
N ARG A 167 32.17 8.44 -1.24
CA ARG A 167 33.50 9.08 -1.32
C ARG A 167 33.49 10.05 -2.49
N PRO A 168 33.56 11.37 -2.24
CA PRO A 168 33.41 12.32 -3.31
C PRO A 168 34.64 12.25 -4.21
N ARG A 169 34.48 11.71 -5.42
CA ARG A 169 35.35 12.13 -6.51
C ARG A 169 35.22 13.65 -6.63
N LEU A 170 36.26 14.36 -7.06
CA LEU A 170 36.24 15.84 -7.16
C LEU A 170 34.96 16.38 -7.87
N THR A 171 34.50 15.67 -8.90
CA THR A 171 33.20 15.86 -9.57
C THR A 171 31.97 15.69 -8.67
N GLY A 172 32.06 14.86 -7.63
CA GLY A 172 30.97 14.62 -6.67
C GLY A 172 30.78 15.77 -5.67
N ARG A 173 31.85 16.49 -5.29
CA ARG A 173 31.75 17.68 -4.42
C ARG A 173 31.07 18.86 -5.13
N ILE A 174 31.35 19.04 -6.41
CA ILE A 174 30.70 20.05 -7.24
C ILE A 174 29.23 19.68 -7.45
N ALA A 175 28.93 18.42 -7.78
CA ALA A 175 27.57 17.91 -7.90
C ALA A 175 26.77 18.02 -6.59
N GLN A 176 27.37 17.71 -5.43
CA GLN A 176 26.72 17.89 -4.11
C GLN A 176 26.46 19.37 -3.78
N ARG A 177 27.37 20.27 -4.17
CA ARG A 177 27.18 21.70 -3.96
C ARG A 177 26.09 22.26 -4.88
N ILE A 178 26.07 21.83 -6.14
CA ILE A 178 25.01 22.14 -7.11
C ILE A 178 23.69 21.55 -6.63
N THR A 179 23.64 20.29 -6.17
CA THR A 179 22.41 19.67 -5.63
C THR A 179 21.89 20.38 -4.39
N ARG A 180 22.80 20.88 -3.51
CA ARG A 180 22.41 21.65 -2.31
C ARG A 180 21.85 23.02 -2.67
N VAL A 181 22.48 23.72 -3.62
CA VAL A 181 22.00 25.00 -4.15
C VAL A 181 20.72 24.80 -4.95
N MET A 182 20.64 23.75 -5.76
CA MET A 182 19.40 23.37 -6.46
C MET A 182 18.27 23.05 -5.48
N ARG A 183 18.52 22.36 -4.37
CA ARG A 183 17.51 22.09 -3.32
C ARG A 183 16.97 23.36 -2.67
N SER A 184 17.83 24.34 -2.36
CA SER A 184 17.37 25.62 -1.78
C SER A 184 16.53 26.44 -2.77
N ILE A 185 16.69 26.20 -4.07
CA ILE A 185 15.95 26.86 -5.15
C ILE A 185 14.73 26.02 -5.59
N THR A 186 14.86 24.69 -5.66
CA THR A 186 13.79 23.82 -6.18
C THR A 186 12.69 23.57 -5.15
N ARG A 187 12.98 23.54 -3.85
CA ARG A 187 11.95 23.37 -2.81
C ARG A 187 10.90 24.50 -2.84
N PRO A 188 11.26 25.79 -2.79
CA PRO A 188 10.28 26.87 -2.96
C PRO A 188 9.68 26.92 -4.38
N ILE A 189 10.41 26.42 -5.40
CA ILE A 189 9.89 26.30 -6.77
C ILE A 189 8.89 25.14 -6.86
N GLN A 190 9.15 23.98 -6.27
CA GLN A 190 8.19 22.85 -6.21
C GLN A 190 6.94 23.24 -5.43
N ASP A 191 7.08 23.90 -4.28
CA ASP A 191 5.95 24.42 -3.50
C ASP A 191 5.18 25.49 -4.28
N ARG A 192 5.85 26.24 -5.14
CA ARG A 192 5.24 27.25 -5.99
C ARG A 192 4.67 26.65 -7.29
N PHE A 193 5.32 25.61 -7.86
CA PHE A 193 4.78 24.80 -8.97
C PHE A 193 3.51 24.06 -8.57
N ALA A 194 3.43 23.55 -7.35
CA ALA A 194 2.24 22.93 -6.81
C ALA A 194 1.08 23.93 -6.56
N ARG A 195 1.41 25.24 -6.43
CA ARG A 195 0.45 26.32 -6.08
C ARG A 195 0.16 27.28 -7.23
N ASP A 196 0.96 27.30 -8.30
CA ASP A 196 0.89 28.31 -9.35
C ASP A 196 0.42 27.72 -10.68
N ASN A 197 -0.84 27.99 -10.99
CA ASN A 197 -1.52 27.53 -12.21
C ASN A 197 -0.84 27.98 -13.53
N PHE A 198 -0.09 29.10 -13.52
CA PHE A 198 0.61 29.61 -14.71
C PHE A 198 1.80 28.74 -15.10
N ILE A 199 2.53 28.23 -14.10
CA ILE A 199 3.70 27.37 -14.35
C ILE A 199 3.28 25.96 -14.78
N LEU A 200 2.16 25.48 -14.25
CA LEU A 200 1.51 24.24 -14.71
C LEU A 200 1.06 24.36 -16.17
N ARG A 201 0.46 25.49 -16.57
CA ARG A 201 0.07 25.76 -17.99
C ARG A 201 1.25 25.69 -18.96
N ILE A 202 2.44 26.11 -18.56
CA ILE A 202 3.65 25.99 -19.40
C ILE A 202 4.13 24.53 -19.48
N ALA A 203 4.01 23.76 -18.40
CA ALA A 203 4.41 22.36 -18.38
C ALA A 203 3.49 21.45 -19.22
N VAL A 204 2.26 21.86 -19.47
CA VAL A 204 1.20 21.12 -20.19
C VAL A 204 1.09 21.51 -21.67
N ILE A 205 1.99 22.34 -22.19
CA ILE A 205 1.99 22.67 -23.63
C ILE A 205 2.13 21.36 -24.44
N PRO A 206 1.17 21.01 -25.33
CA PRO A 206 1.09 19.69 -25.97
C PRO A 206 2.36 19.21 -26.67
N TRP A 207 3.18 20.11 -27.20
CA TRP A 207 4.45 19.76 -27.84
C TRP A 207 5.61 19.53 -26.85
N LEU A 208 5.48 19.95 -25.58
CA LEU A 208 6.42 19.66 -24.49
C LEU A 208 6.10 18.36 -23.76
N VAL A 209 4.84 17.89 -23.80
CA VAL A 209 4.41 16.66 -23.13
C VAL A 209 5.25 15.43 -23.52
N PRO A 210 5.56 15.14 -24.80
CA PRO A 210 6.41 14.02 -25.15
C PRO A 210 7.85 14.16 -24.62
N LEU A 211 8.31 15.40 -24.43
CA LEU A 211 9.62 15.69 -23.85
C LEU A 211 9.61 15.40 -22.33
N TRP A 212 8.55 15.81 -21.64
CA TRP A 212 8.37 15.54 -20.22
C TRP A 212 8.15 14.06 -19.93
N GLN A 213 7.33 13.35 -20.71
CA GLN A 213 7.15 11.89 -20.59
C GLN A 213 8.45 11.12 -20.77
N ARG A 214 9.38 11.65 -21.55
CA ARG A 214 10.70 11.05 -21.74
C ARG A 214 11.67 11.34 -20.59
N TYR A 215 11.47 12.43 -19.84
CA TYR A 215 12.32 12.88 -18.73
C TYR A 215 11.65 12.75 -17.37
N ALA A 216 10.32 12.89 -17.27
CA ALA A 216 9.55 12.61 -16.08
C ALA A 216 9.28 11.10 -16.03
N ASN A 217 10.08 10.37 -15.27
CA ASN A 217 9.83 8.95 -15.02
C ASN A 217 8.66 8.84 -14.04
N PHE A 218 7.44 8.58 -14.55
CA PHE A 218 6.22 8.46 -13.77
C PHE A 218 6.36 7.41 -12.63
N LYS A 219 6.94 6.25 -12.93
CA LYS A 219 7.23 5.19 -11.95
C LYS A 219 8.37 5.53 -10.98
N GLY A 220 9.01 6.66 -11.11
CA GLY A 220 10.24 6.94 -10.40
C GLY A 220 11.40 6.03 -10.87
N ASN A 221 12.47 5.98 -10.10
CA ASN A 221 13.61 5.12 -10.37
C ASN A 221 13.82 4.17 -9.18
N THR A 222 13.18 3.01 -9.23
CA THR A 222 13.20 2.02 -8.14
C THR A 222 14.61 1.54 -7.81
N ALA A 223 15.49 1.36 -8.79
CA ALA A 223 16.89 1.01 -8.53
C ALA A 223 17.63 2.10 -7.74
N LEU A 224 17.29 3.36 -7.99
CA LEU A 224 17.85 4.50 -7.29
C LEU A 224 17.26 4.65 -5.90
N SER A 225 15.93 4.55 -5.75
CA SER A 225 15.26 4.64 -4.47
C SER A 225 15.73 3.54 -3.52
N LEU A 226 15.81 2.29 -3.96
CA LEU A 226 16.31 1.17 -3.15
C LEU A 226 17.78 1.33 -2.74
N ARG A 227 18.63 1.87 -3.62
CA ARG A 227 20.01 2.20 -3.26
C ARG A 227 20.06 3.26 -2.17
N ASP A 228 19.25 4.30 -2.30
CA ASP A 228 19.20 5.41 -1.34
C ASP A 228 18.60 4.95 0.00
N ILE A 229 17.56 4.10 -0.02
CA ILE A 229 16.98 3.47 1.16
C ILE A 229 18.03 2.66 1.94
N VAL A 230 18.74 1.75 1.26
CA VAL A 230 19.78 0.94 1.89
C VAL A 230 20.92 1.82 2.44
N GLY A 231 21.30 2.88 1.72
CA GLY A 231 22.27 3.88 2.17
C GLY A 231 21.79 4.62 3.41
N TYR A 232 20.53 5.08 3.45
CA TYR A 232 19.92 5.75 4.58
C TYR A 232 19.90 4.84 5.83
N LEU A 233 19.39 3.61 5.70
CA LEU A 233 19.31 2.64 6.78
C LEU A 233 20.69 2.29 7.37
N ARG A 234 21.75 2.21 6.54
CA ARG A 234 23.13 1.98 6.98
C ARG A 234 23.69 3.19 7.71
N THR A 235 23.57 4.38 7.13
CA THR A 235 24.16 5.60 7.68
C THR A 235 23.55 5.98 9.02
N ARG A 236 22.26 5.77 9.21
CA ARG A 236 21.55 6.03 10.46
C ARG A 236 22.14 5.22 11.62
N ARG A 237 22.38 3.94 11.43
CA ARG A 237 23.00 3.06 12.44
C ARG A 237 24.41 3.48 12.82
N HIS A 238 25.20 3.91 11.84
CA HIS A 238 26.57 4.39 12.11
C HIS A 238 26.60 5.69 12.91
N LYS A 239 25.55 6.51 12.83
CA LYS A 239 25.41 7.75 13.60
C LYS A 239 24.89 7.55 15.03
N GLY A 240 24.66 6.30 15.45
CA GLY A 240 24.16 5.98 16.79
C GLY A 240 22.77 6.54 17.07
N ALA A 241 21.90 6.55 16.07
CA ALA A 241 20.51 7.01 16.24
C ALA A 241 19.80 6.09 17.25
N GLU A 242 19.43 6.66 18.40
CA GLU A 242 18.75 5.94 19.50
C GLU A 242 17.24 5.83 19.25
N GLN A 243 16.67 6.73 18.46
CA GLN A 243 15.23 6.70 18.12
C GLN A 243 14.90 5.53 17.20
N PRO A 244 13.80 4.80 17.46
CA PRO A 244 13.29 3.80 16.53
C PRO A 244 12.83 4.46 15.22
N LEU A 245 12.79 3.67 14.14
CA LEU A 245 12.48 4.16 12.80
C LEU A 245 11.17 3.57 12.28
N PHE A 246 10.31 4.40 11.74
CA PHE A 246 9.26 3.99 10.82
C PHE A 246 9.63 4.43 9.40
N THR A 247 9.71 3.46 8.49
CA THR A 247 9.98 3.72 7.07
C THR A 247 8.85 3.18 6.22
N PHE A 248 8.22 4.07 5.47
CA PHE A 248 7.30 3.69 4.40
C PHE A 248 8.06 3.70 3.06
N ILE A 249 7.88 2.65 2.28
CA ILE A 249 8.50 2.47 0.96
C ILE A 249 7.40 2.11 -0.02
N ASN A 250 7.18 2.94 -1.05
CA ASN A 250 6.31 2.62 -2.18
C ASN A 250 7.16 2.46 -3.44
N LEU A 251 6.98 1.34 -4.14
CA LEU A 251 7.65 1.03 -5.41
C LEU A 251 6.60 0.76 -6.49
N MET A 252 6.90 1.09 -7.75
CA MET A 252 5.91 1.12 -8.84
C MET A 252 6.31 0.32 -10.09
N GLU A 253 7.20 -0.65 -9.99
CA GLU A 253 7.64 -1.36 -11.21
C GLU A 253 6.51 -2.17 -11.86
N THR A 254 5.62 -2.77 -11.05
CA THR A 254 4.46 -3.52 -11.54
C THR A 254 3.30 -2.65 -12.02
N HIS A 255 3.31 -1.35 -11.74
CA HIS A 255 2.35 -0.41 -12.30
C HIS A 255 2.61 -0.13 -13.79
N LEU A 256 1.57 0.12 -14.56
CA LEU A 256 1.72 0.60 -15.95
C LEU A 256 2.50 1.94 -16.02
N PRO A 257 3.21 2.27 -17.10
CA PRO A 257 3.43 1.52 -18.35
C PRO A 257 4.43 0.37 -18.17
N PHE A 258 4.20 -0.78 -18.82
CA PHE A 258 5.09 -1.95 -18.71
C PHE A 258 6.27 -1.81 -19.67
N SER A 259 7.46 -1.61 -19.13
CA SER A 259 8.70 -1.42 -19.88
C SER A 259 9.90 -2.10 -19.19
N PRO A 260 9.81 -3.39 -18.88
CA PRO A 260 10.87 -4.08 -18.15
C PRO A 260 12.18 -4.13 -18.96
N PRO A 261 13.35 -4.25 -18.29
CA PRO A 261 14.63 -4.34 -18.97
C PRO A 261 14.72 -5.55 -19.89
N LYS A 262 15.49 -5.42 -20.99
CA LYS A 262 15.63 -6.42 -22.05
C LYS A 262 15.88 -7.86 -21.58
N ARG A 263 16.59 -8.04 -20.44
CA ARG A 263 16.90 -9.37 -19.89
C ARG A 263 15.63 -10.07 -19.41
N PHE A 264 14.67 -9.35 -18.81
CA PHE A 264 13.42 -9.90 -18.33
C PHE A 264 12.46 -10.12 -19.49
N ILE A 265 12.38 -9.19 -20.46
CA ILE A 265 11.62 -9.41 -21.70
C ILE A 265 12.11 -10.71 -22.41
N ARG A 266 13.43 -10.96 -22.50
CA ARG A 266 13.94 -12.19 -23.10
C ARG A 266 13.55 -13.46 -22.34
N ARG A 267 13.37 -13.35 -21.03
CA ARG A 267 12.96 -14.49 -20.19
C ARG A 267 11.46 -14.79 -20.32
N PHE A 268 10.61 -13.78 -20.24
CA PHE A 268 9.17 -13.93 -20.13
C PHE A 268 8.42 -13.73 -21.45
N ALA A 269 8.88 -12.82 -22.32
CA ALA A 269 8.28 -12.50 -23.62
C ALA A 269 9.33 -12.51 -24.74
N PRO A 270 10.03 -13.64 -25.04
CA PRO A 270 11.13 -13.66 -26.01
C PRO A 270 10.71 -13.31 -27.46
N TYR A 271 9.45 -13.46 -27.78
CA TYR A 271 8.83 -13.15 -29.07
C TYR A 271 8.54 -11.65 -29.24
N TYR A 272 8.31 -10.91 -28.16
CA TYR A 272 7.79 -9.54 -28.14
C TYR A 272 8.43 -8.58 -29.16
N ARG A 273 9.77 -8.62 -29.29
CA ARG A 273 10.49 -7.74 -30.22
C ARG A 273 10.44 -8.23 -31.66
N LYS A 274 10.09 -9.49 -31.92
CA LYS A 274 10.00 -10.10 -33.24
C LYS A 274 8.61 -9.98 -33.83
N GLU A 275 7.59 -10.03 -32.98
CA GLU A 275 6.18 -9.93 -33.35
C GLU A 275 5.73 -8.47 -33.39
N ARG A 276 5.67 -7.89 -34.59
CA ARG A 276 5.30 -6.45 -34.76
C ARG A 276 3.93 -6.09 -34.18
N LYS A 277 2.96 -7.02 -34.20
CA LYS A 277 1.61 -6.77 -33.67
C LYS A 277 1.66 -6.66 -32.14
N ALA A 278 2.36 -7.57 -31.45
CA ALA A 278 2.55 -7.54 -30.00
C ALA A 278 3.27 -6.25 -29.56
N TYR A 279 4.33 -5.87 -30.28
CA TYR A 279 5.05 -4.62 -30.01
C TYR A 279 4.16 -3.39 -30.18
N ARG A 280 3.39 -3.28 -31.28
CA ARG A 280 2.50 -2.14 -31.53
C ARG A 280 1.38 -2.05 -30.48
N PHE A 281 0.78 -3.19 -30.10
CA PHE A 281 -0.22 -3.22 -29.05
C PHE A 281 0.33 -2.64 -27.74
N MET A 282 1.46 -3.14 -27.24
CA MET A 282 2.05 -2.65 -26.01
C MET A 282 2.53 -1.19 -26.08
N GLN A 283 2.95 -0.71 -27.28
CA GLN A 283 3.21 0.72 -27.46
C GLN A 283 1.91 1.54 -27.31
N SER A 284 0.82 1.12 -27.90
CA SER A 284 -0.49 1.77 -27.73
C SER A 284 -0.94 1.74 -26.29
N TYR A 285 -0.88 0.57 -25.66
CA TYR A 285 -1.23 0.37 -24.26
C TYR A 285 -0.45 1.32 -23.31
N ASN A 286 0.86 1.37 -23.47
CA ASN A 286 1.72 2.20 -22.62
C ASN A 286 1.60 3.71 -22.88
N HIS A 287 1.23 4.15 -24.12
CA HIS A 287 1.11 5.57 -24.44
C HIS A 287 -0.28 6.13 -24.15
N LYS A 288 -1.30 5.29 -24.18
CA LYS A 288 -2.70 5.66 -23.98
C LYS A 288 -3.36 4.76 -22.94
N PRO A 289 -2.88 4.79 -21.69
CA PRO A 289 -3.36 3.87 -20.66
C PRO A 289 -4.87 4.01 -20.40
N PHE A 290 -5.40 5.22 -20.50
CA PHE A 290 -6.82 5.47 -20.23
C PHE A 290 -7.75 4.86 -21.25
N ASP A 291 -7.32 4.73 -22.52
CA ASP A 291 -8.10 4.02 -23.55
C ASP A 291 -8.33 2.54 -23.16
N TRP A 292 -7.45 1.98 -22.30
CA TRP A 292 -7.46 0.59 -21.86
C TRP A 292 -8.01 0.38 -20.45
N MET A 293 -8.02 1.40 -19.59
CA MET A 293 -8.61 1.33 -18.24
C MET A 293 -10.13 1.40 -18.24
N MET A 294 -10.74 1.46 -19.41
CA MET A 294 -12.18 1.37 -19.65
C MET A 294 -12.59 -0.09 -19.84
N PRO A 295 -13.84 -0.47 -19.53
CA PRO A 295 -14.34 -1.79 -19.91
C PRO A 295 -14.15 -2.04 -21.41
N LEU A 296 -13.61 -3.17 -21.77
CA LEU A 296 -13.33 -3.50 -23.16
C LEU A 296 -14.65 -3.67 -23.95
N THR A 297 -14.72 -3.09 -25.14
CA THR A 297 -15.86 -3.28 -26.06
C THR A 297 -15.71 -4.56 -26.85
N GLU A 298 -14.47 -5.02 -27.06
CA GLU A 298 -14.15 -6.27 -27.71
C GLU A 298 -13.07 -6.97 -26.87
N PRO A 299 -13.15 -8.30 -26.69
CA PRO A 299 -12.11 -9.07 -25.99
C PRO A 299 -10.73 -8.88 -26.63
N LEU A 300 -9.69 -8.90 -25.83
CA LEU A 300 -8.34 -8.94 -26.35
C LEU A 300 -8.11 -10.21 -27.16
N THR A 301 -7.39 -10.09 -28.25
CA THR A 301 -6.92 -11.26 -28.99
C THR A 301 -5.93 -12.08 -28.13
N GLU A 302 -5.81 -13.37 -28.38
CA GLU A 302 -4.86 -14.26 -27.66
C GLU A 302 -3.43 -13.71 -27.63
N MET A 303 -2.99 -13.06 -28.72
CA MET A 303 -1.66 -12.40 -28.76
C MET A 303 -1.57 -11.18 -27.84
N GLN A 304 -2.63 -10.35 -27.78
CA GLN A 304 -2.68 -9.17 -26.91
C GLN A 304 -2.70 -9.57 -25.45
N ASP A 305 -3.55 -10.51 -25.10
CA ASP A 305 -3.64 -11.08 -23.77
C ASP A 305 -2.30 -11.69 -23.32
N ARG A 306 -1.70 -12.54 -24.16
CA ARG A 306 -0.40 -13.16 -23.87
C ARG A 306 0.70 -12.13 -23.64
N VAL A 307 0.84 -11.12 -24.50
CA VAL A 307 1.93 -10.14 -24.36
C VAL A 307 1.73 -9.23 -23.15
N LEU A 308 0.50 -8.88 -22.81
CA LEU A 308 0.16 -8.09 -21.63
C LEU A 308 0.59 -8.83 -20.35
N ASN A 309 0.17 -10.09 -20.21
CA ASN A 309 0.50 -10.95 -19.08
C ASN A 309 2.02 -11.23 -18.98
N ASP A 310 2.68 -11.55 -20.11
CA ASP A 310 4.11 -11.83 -20.14
C ASP A 310 4.98 -10.62 -19.78
N LEU A 311 4.58 -9.41 -20.16
CA LEU A 311 5.31 -8.21 -19.79
C LEU A 311 5.06 -7.81 -18.33
N TYR A 312 3.85 -8.02 -17.81
CA TYR A 312 3.60 -7.87 -16.39
C TYR A 312 4.46 -8.82 -15.54
N ASP A 313 4.53 -10.10 -15.90
CA ASP A 313 5.44 -11.06 -15.24
C ASP A 313 6.91 -10.63 -15.30
N ALA A 314 7.31 -10.02 -16.42
CA ALA A 314 8.66 -9.48 -16.57
C ALA A 314 8.93 -8.27 -15.65
N GLU A 315 7.90 -7.42 -15.36
CA GLU A 315 7.99 -6.34 -14.37
C GLU A 315 8.07 -6.91 -12.95
N VAL A 316 7.23 -7.89 -12.60
CA VAL A 316 7.30 -8.59 -11.30
C VAL A 316 8.71 -9.12 -11.05
N ALA A 317 9.27 -9.84 -12.04
CA ALA A 317 10.61 -10.39 -11.91
C ALA A 317 11.72 -9.32 -11.87
N TYR A 318 11.49 -8.18 -12.48
CA TYR A 318 12.41 -7.05 -12.38
C TYR A 318 12.37 -6.40 -11.00
N GLU A 319 11.19 -6.16 -10.46
CA GLU A 319 11.01 -5.61 -9.12
C GLU A 319 11.60 -6.51 -8.03
N ASP A 320 11.30 -7.81 -8.09
CA ASP A 320 11.90 -8.82 -7.22
C ASP A 320 13.43 -8.77 -7.24
N HIS A 321 14.01 -8.72 -8.45
CA HIS A 321 15.45 -8.61 -8.60
C HIS A 321 16.02 -7.32 -8.00
N LEU A 322 15.32 -6.20 -8.06
CA LEU A 322 15.75 -4.94 -7.45
C LEU A 322 15.74 -5.02 -5.93
N LEU A 323 14.74 -5.68 -5.33
CA LEU A 323 14.58 -5.85 -3.88
C LEU A 323 15.71 -6.65 -3.23
N ARG A 324 16.48 -7.47 -3.97
CA ARG A 324 17.56 -8.32 -3.43
C ARG A 324 18.54 -7.61 -2.50
N HIS A 325 18.87 -6.34 -2.78
CA HIS A 325 19.83 -5.58 -1.97
C HIS A 325 19.23 -5.08 -0.65
N LEU A 326 17.93 -4.70 -0.69
CA LEU A 326 17.19 -4.36 0.51
C LEU A 326 17.03 -5.59 1.40
N PHE A 327 16.61 -6.74 0.84
CA PHE A 327 16.48 -7.99 1.59
C PHE A 327 17.82 -8.46 2.19
N ALA A 328 18.92 -8.34 1.44
CA ALA A 328 20.26 -8.63 1.99
C ALA A 328 20.63 -7.72 3.17
N HIS A 329 20.15 -6.48 3.21
CA HIS A 329 20.33 -5.59 4.36
C HIS A 329 19.41 -6.00 5.51
N LEU A 330 18.14 -6.26 5.25
CA LEU A 330 17.15 -6.66 6.25
C LEU A 330 17.46 -8.01 6.90
N ASN A 331 18.13 -8.91 6.19
CA ASN A 331 18.52 -10.24 6.71
C ASN A 331 19.74 -10.22 7.65
N ARG A 332 20.41 -9.08 7.85
CA ARG A 332 21.47 -8.99 8.85
C ARG A 332 20.91 -9.21 10.25
N PRO A 333 21.53 -10.07 11.10
CA PRO A 333 20.96 -10.40 12.41
C PRO A 333 20.58 -9.18 13.25
N SER A 334 21.46 -8.17 13.29
CA SER A 334 21.23 -6.94 14.04
C SER A 334 20.08 -6.06 13.50
N VAL A 335 19.62 -6.26 12.25
CA VAL A 335 18.43 -5.62 11.68
C VAL A 335 17.23 -6.50 11.87
N ARG A 336 17.34 -7.76 11.41
CA ARG A 336 16.28 -8.75 11.41
C ARG A 336 15.63 -8.93 12.77
N ASP A 337 16.44 -9.04 13.82
CA ASP A 337 15.94 -9.39 15.16
C ASP A 337 15.24 -8.21 15.87
N ASN A 338 15.41 -6.97 15.37
CA ASN A 338 14.77 -5.78 15.93
C ASN A 338 13.96 -4.98 14.89
N THR A 339 13.44 -5.63 13.87
CA THR A 339 12.68 -4.93 12.82
C THR A 339 11.41 -5.71 12.47
N LEU A 340 10.27 -5.05 12.54
CA LEU A 340 9.03 -5.48 11.90
C LEU A 340 9.10 -5.08 10.42
N VAL A 341 9.06 -6.06 9.52
CA VAL A 341 9.00 -5.80 8.07
C VAL A 341 7.68 -6.31 7.53
N ILE A 342 6.95 -5.44 6.86
CA ILE A 342 5.66 -5.75 6.22
C ILE A 342 5.83 -5.48 4.73
N ILE A 343 5.57 -6.49 3.89
CA ILE A 343 5.55 -6.39 2.44
C ILE A 343 4.11 -6.66 2.00
N THR A 344 3.53 -5.73 1.25
CA THR A 344 2.19 -5.85 0.69
C THR A 344 2.10 -5.11 -0.64
N SER A 345 0.94 -5.16 -1.29
CA SER A 345 0.52 -4.22 -2.32
C SER A 345 -0.68 -3.42 -1.82
N ASP A 346 -0.90 -2.26 -2.40
CA ASP A 346 -2.11 -1.48 -2.18
C ASP A 346 -3.31 -2.07 -2.92
N HIS A 347 -3.12 -2.52 -4.16
CA HIS A 347 -4.07 -3.25 -5.00
C HIS A 347 -3.33 -4.05 -6.06
N GLY A 348 -4.06 -4.79 -6.90
CA GLY A 348 -3.53 -5.52 -8.04
C GLY A 348 -3.74 -4.80 -9.37
N GLU A 349 -3.72 -5.57 -10.46
CA GLU A 349 -3.85 -5.09 -11.85
C GLU A 349 -4.72 -6.06 -12.66
N GLY A 350 -5.73 -5.53 -13.34
CA GLY A 350 -6.53 -6.29 -14.30
C GLY A 350 -5.73 -6.54 -15.59
N LEU A 351 -5.58 -7.81 -15.93
CA LEU A 351 -4.81 -8.26 -17.09
C LEU A 351 -5.68 -9.06 -18.07
N ASN A 352 -6.88 -8.52 -18.36
CA ASN A 352 -7.87 -9.10 -19.29
C ASN A 352 -8.71 -10.28 -18.74
N ARG A 353 -8.59 -10.66 -17.47
CA ARG A 353 -9.63 -11.50 -16.88
C ARG A 353 -10.91 -10.67 -16.75
N HIS A 354 -12.08 -11.22 -17.00
CA HIS A 354 -13.38 -10.50 -16.99
C HIS A 354 -13.51 -9.36 -18.02
N ASP A 355 -12.79 -9.45 -19.16
CA ASP A 355 -12.79 -8.41 -20.21
C ASP A 355 -12.46 -7.00 -19.66
N PHE A 356 -11.62 -6.96 -18.64
CA PHE A 356 -11.19 -5.74 -17.97
C PHE A 356 -9.67 -5.65 -17.87
N VAL A 357 -9.14 -4.46 -18.11
CA VAL A 357 -7.72 -4.13 -18.00
C VAL A 357 -7.54 -2.87 -17.16
N GLY A 358 -6.52 -2.86 -16.29
CA GLY A 358 -6.27 -1.75 -15.38
C GLY A 358 -6.87 -1.96 -13.98
N HIS A 359 -7.01 -0.90 -13.18
CA HIS A 359 -7.30 -1.01 -11.74
C HIS A 359 -8.27 0.07 -11.23
N SER A 360 -9.50 0.18 -11.78
CA SER A 360 -10.33 1.32 -11.40
C SER A 360 -11.83 1.04 -11.18
N LEU A 361 -12.39 0.01 -11.76
CA LEU A 361 -13.86 -0.09 -11.87
C LEU A 361 -14.48 -1.32 -11.21
N VAL A 362 -13.69 -2.34 -10.90
CA VAL A 362 -14.17 -3.65 -10.46
C VAL A 362 -13.56 -4.06 -9.12
N ALA A 363 -14.17 -5.06 -8.47
CA ALA A 363 -13.74 -5.56 -7.17
C ALA A 363 -13.30 -7.04 -7.22
N TYR A 364 -12.83 -7.52 -8.39
CA TYR A 364 -12.32 -8.90 -8.52
C TYR A 364 -11.00 -9.10 -7.79
N ASP A 365 -10.69 -10.35 -7.45
CA ASP A 365 -9.45 -10.73 -6.76
C ASP A 365 -8.18 -10.31 -7.51
N ASP A 366 -8.26 -10.16 -8.83
CA ASP A 366 -7.21 -9.55 -9.64
C ASP A 366 -6.74 -8.17 -9.13
N LEU A 367 -7.67 -7.39 -8.54
CA LEU A 367 -7.39 -6.06 -8.01
C LEU A 367 -7.28 -6.02 -6.50
N VAL A 368 -7.98 -6.87 -5.77
CA VAL A 368 -8.09 -6.69 -4.32
C VAL A 368 -7.39 -7.77 -3.50
N ARG A 369 -7.08 -8.94 -4.08
CA ARG A 369 -6.25 -9.94 -3.42
C ARG A 369 -4.77 -9.64 -3.65
N VAL A 370 -4.12 -9.17 -2.60
CA VAL A 370 -2.74 -8.69 -2.64
C VAL A 370 -1.80 -9.56 -1.80
N PRO A 371 -0.48 -9.55 -2.06
CA PRO A 371 0.46 -10.23 -1.18
C PRO A 371 0.50 -9.54 0.19
N LEU A 372 0.65 -10.34 1.25
CA LEU A 372 0.95 -9.86 2.59
C LEU A 372 1.92 -10.80 3.27
N ILE A 373 3.15 -10.33 3.43
CA ILE A 373 4.28 -11.06 4.02
C ILE A 373 4.79 -10.25 5.20
N VAL A 374 4.73 -10.81 6.42
CA VAL A 374 5.10 -10.10 7.63
C VAL A 374 6.23 -10.83 8.34
N ARG A 375 7.37 -10.17 8.50
CA ARG A 375 8.45 -10.66 9.32
C ARG A 375 8.49 -9.91 10.65
N PHE A 376 8.09 -10.60 11.71
CA PHE A 376 8.10 -10.06 13.06
C PHE A 376 9.53 -10.04 13.66
N PRO A 377 9.82 -9.12 14.59
CA PRO A 377 11.08 -9.12 15.33
C PRO A 377 11.37 -10.48 15.95
N GLN A 378 12.67 -10.81 16.09
CA GLN A 378 13.15 -12.07 16.64
C GLN A 378 12.65 -13.32 15.89
N GLN A 379 12.23 -13.14 14.63
CA GLN A 379 11.66 -14.19 13.78
C GLN A 379 10.44 -14.89 14.39
N ARG A 380 9.68 -14.19 15.22
CA ARG A 380 8.41 -14.68 15.75
C ARG A 380 7.49 -15.02 14.57
N TYR A 381 6.78 -16.14 14.64
CA TYR A 381 5.89 -16.65 13.60
C TYR A 381 6.55 -16.96 12.23
N LYS A 382 7.88 -17.19 12.22
CA LYS A 382 8.63 -17.57 11.01
C LYS A 382 8.04 -18.82 10.35
N GLY A 383 7.89 -18.78 9.03
CA GLY A 383 7.44 -19.90 8.20
C GLY A 383 5.96 -20.25 8.35
N MET A 384 5.18 -19.45 9.09
CA MET A 384 3.74 -19.66 9.18
C MET A 384 3.04 -19.22 7.90
N ARG A 385 2.02 -20.00 7.51
CA ARG A 385 1.07 -19.66 6.45
C ARG A 385 -0.32 -19.55 7.05
N VAL A 386 -1.04 -18.49 6.70
CA VAL A 386 -2.35 -18.16 7.26
C VAL A 386 -3.37 -18.13 6.14
N SER A 387 -4.31 -19.07 6.16
CA SER A 387 -5.39 -19.16 5.16
C SER A 387 -6.62 -18.33 5.50
N THR A 388 -6.77 -17.89 6.76
CA THR A 388 -7.85 -17.00 7.17
C THR A 388 -7.76 -15.68 6.39
N PRO A 389 -8.84 -15.24 5.73
CA PRO A 389 -8.86 -13.94 5.06
C PRO A 389 -8.62 -12.80 6.06
N VAL A 390 -7.80 -11.83 5.65
CA VAL A 390 -7.50 -10.64 6.45
C VAL A 390 -7.49 -9.39 5.58
N SER A 391 -7.89 -8.25 6.15
CA SER A 391 -7.78 -6.96 5.44
C SER A 391 -6.41 -6.32 5.65
N THR A 392 -5.83 -5.72 4.59
CA THR A 392 -4.56 -4.99 4.69
C THR A 392 -4.65 -3.72 5.54
N ARG A 393 -5.85 -3.18 5.84
CA ARG A 393 -6.02 -2.10 6.82
C ARG A 393 -5.49 -2.48 8.21
N ARG A 394 -5.46 -3.78 8.53
CA ARG A 394 -4.95 -4.33 9.81
C ARG A 394 -3.45 -4.14 10.00
N ILE A 395 -2.72 -3.71 8.96
CA ILE A 395 -1.31 -3.28 9.04
C ILE A 395 -1.15 -2.14 10.04
N PHE A 396 -2.07 -1.17 10.06
CA PHE A 396 -2.11 -0.08 11.04
C PHE A 396 -2.06 -0.61 12.48
N HIS A 397 -3.01 -1.47 12.83
CA HIS A 397 -3.14 -2.04 14.17
C HIS A 397 -1.94 -2.92 14.55
N THR A 398 -1.40 -3.66 13.59
CA THR A 398 -0.23 -4.53 13.79
C THR A 398 1.04 -3.70 14.08
N ALA A 399 1.22 -2.60 13.37
CA ALA A 399 2.34 -1.69 13.60
C ALA A 399 2.25 -1.02 14.98
N LEU A 400 1.05 -0.59 15.40
CA LEU A 400 0.85 0.02 16.71
C LEU A 400 1.00 -0.99 17.85
N GLU A 401 0.52 -2.22 17.70
CA GLU A 401 0.74 -3.29 18.68
C GLU A 401 2.23 -3.59 18.87
N ALA A 402 2.99 -3.63 17.76
CA ALA A 402 4.44 -3.91 17.81
C ALA A 402 5.24 -2.90 18.63
N VAL A 403 4.72 -1.70 18.84
CA VAL A 403 5.36 -0.64 19.63
C VAL A 403 4.79 -0.52 21.05
N GLY A 404 3.89 -1.43 21.42
CA GLY A 404 3.28 -1.47 22.75
C GLY A 404 2.28 -0.33 22.99
N LEU A 405 1.69 0.23 21.94
CA LEU A 405 0.57 1.17 22.05
C LEU A 405 -0.70 0.39 22.42
N GLN A 406 -0.72 -0.08 23.65
CA GLN A 406 -1.89 -0.63 24.32
C GLN A 406 -2.31 0.35 25.41
N HIS A 407 -3.51 0.87 25.35
CA HIS A 407 -4.26 1.56 26.40
C HIS A 407 -3.65 2.74 27.18
N THR A 408 -2.47 3.25 26.93
CA THR A 408 -1.93 4.34 27.74
C THR A 408 -1.46 5.53 26.93
N GLY A 409 -2.24 6.61 26.99
CA GLY A 409 -1.66 7.95 26.94
C GLY A 409 -1.55 8.64 25.59
N LEU A 410 -2.62 8.67 24.81
CA LEU A 410 -2.86 9.79 23.90
C LEU A 410 -4.00 10.62 24.50
N ASP A 411 -3.61 11.47 25.44
CA ASP A 411 -4.49 12.28 26.29
C ASP A 411 -5.02 13.50 25.53
N ASN A 412 -5.89 13.28 24.54
CA ASN A 412 -6.62 14.33 23.85
C ASN A 412 -8.01 13.90 23.34
N GLY A 413 -8.72 12.98 24.00
CA GLY A 413 -10.15 12.72 23.74
C GLY A 413 -10.54 12.21 22.34
N ARG A 414 -9.63 12.27 21.36
CA ARG A 414 -9.85 11.94 19.93
C ARG A 414 -9.34 10.57 19.51
N VAL A 415 -8.57 9.92 20.35
CA VAL A 415 -7.88 8.67 20.02
C VAL A 415 -8.57 7.46 20.65
N GLU A 416 -9.46 7.67 21.62
CA GLU A 416 -10.05 6.60 22.41
C GLU A 416 -10.88 5.61 21.56
N SER A 417 -11.61 6.08 20.55
CA SER A 417 -12.41 5.20 19.68
C SER A 417 -11.57 4.37 18.70
N THR A 418 -10.45 4.93 18.21
CA THR A 418 -9.53 4.22 17.31
C THR A 418 -8.68 3.21 18.08
N LEU A 419 -8.36 3.51 19.35
CA LEU A 419 -7.51 2.67 20.22
C LEU A 419 -8.27 1.52 20.88
N THR A 420 -9.59 1.63 21.12
CA THR A 420 -10.40 0.52 21.67
C THR A 420 -10.43 -0.71 20.75
N ASN A 421 -10.20 -0.53 19.45
CA ASN A 421 -10.13 -1.63 18.48
C ASN A 421 -8.68 -2.15 18.22
N LEU A 422 -7.65 -1.51 18.78
CA LEU A 422 -6.24 -1.88 18.56
C LEU A 422 -5.92 -3.31 18.98
N GLU A 423 -6.40 -3.72 20.15
CA GLU A 423 -6.13 -5.07 20.66
C GLU A 423 -6.83 -6.16 19.82
N THR A 424 -7.93 -5.82 19.17
CA THR A 424 -8.75 -6.78 18.44
C THR A 424 -8.37 -6.91 16.98
N SER A 425 -7.88 -5.84 16.32
CA SER A 425 -7.67 -5.82 14.86
C SER A 425 -6.25 -6.12 14.39
N SER A 426 -5.28 -6.36 15.29
CA SER A 426 -3.91 -6.74 14.86
C SER A 426 -3.89 -8.12 14.19
N LEU A 427 -3.02 -8.28 13.17
CA LEU A 427 -2.76 -9.56 12.50
C LEU A 427 -2.22 -10.65 13.45
N THR A 428 -1.57 -10.27 14.56
CA THR A 428 -1.07 -11.22 15.57
C THR A 428 -2.20 -12.00 16.24
N ARG A 429 -3.40 -11.44 16.31
CA ARG A 429 -4.58 -12.16 16.84
C ARG A 429 -4.95 -13.35 15.98
N THR A 430 -4.96 -13.17 14.65
CA THR A 430 -5.21 -14.27 13.72
C THR A 430 -4.12 -15.35 13.83
N LEU A 431 -2.86 -14.97 14.02
CA LEU A 431 -1.74 -15.89 14.22
C LEU A 431 -1.85 -16.71 15.50
N ASN A 432 -2.49 -16.17 16.52
CA ASN A 432 -2.71 -16.83 17.80
C ASN A 432 -4.03 -17.61 17.86
N GLY A 433 -4.72 -17.79 16.74
CA GLY A 433 -5.94 -18.60 16.61
C GLY A 433 -7.23 -17.91 17.03
N GLY A 434 -7.20 -16.58 17.28
CA GLY A 434 -8.36 -15.78 17.67
C GLY A 434 -8.60 -14.63 16.69
N ASP A 435 -9.00 -14.94 15.44
CA ASP A 435 -9.27 -13.87 14.47
C ASP A 435 -10.47 -13.02 14.90
N PRO A 436 -10.29 -11.71 15.18
CA PRO A 436 -11.34 -10.86 15.74
C PRO A 436 -12.46 -10.56 14.72
N GLU A 437 -12.18 -10.70 13.44
CA GLU A 437 -13.12 -10.45 12.35
C GLU A 437 -13.75 -11.76 11.83
N GLY A 438 -13.40 -12.92 12.43
CA GLY A 438 -13.94 -14.23 12.06
C GLY A 438 -13.66 -14.64 10.62
N GLY A 439 -12.62 -14.09 10.00
CA GLY A 439 -12.32 -14.29 8.59
C GLY A 439 -13.27 -13.55 7.64
N ILE A 440 -14.06 -12.57 8.15
CA ILE A 440 -14.92 -11.73 7.33
C ILE A 440 -14.12 -10.50 6.91
N VAL A 441 -14.08 -10.23 5.60
CA VAL A 441 -13.33 -9.09 5.04
C VAL A 441 -14.19 -8.38 4.00
N PHE A 442 -14.02 -7.06 3.93
CA PHE A 442 -14.73 -6.22 2.94
C PHE A 442 -13.75 -5.49 2.03
N THR A 443 -14.22 -5.14 0.84
CA THR A 443 -13.53 -4.23 -0.08
C THR A 443 -14.55 -3.32 -0.75
N GLU A 444 -14.15 -2.10 -1.08
CA GLU A 444 -15.01 -1.05 -1.61
C GLU A 444 -14.34 -0.40 -2.84
N ALA A 445 -14.94 -0.61 -4.00
CA ALA A 445 -14.44 -0.10 -5.27
C ALA A 445 -15.16 1.22 -5.64
N TYR A 446 -14.57 2.32 -5.23
CA TYR A 446 -14.97 3.67 -5.62
C TYR A 446 -14.39 4.01 -6.99
N THR A 447 -15.25 4.27 -7.98
CA THR A 447 -14.79 4.70 -9.30
C THR A 447 -14.11 6.07 -9.19
N PRO A 448 -12.87 6.23 -9.69
CA PRO A 448 -12.24 7.55 -9.77
C PRO A 448 -13.06 8.50 -10.65
N GLU A 449 -13.47 9.65 -10.10
CA GLU A 449 -14.35 10.64 -10.79
C GLU A 449 -13.72 11.12 -12.10
N THR A 450 -12.39 11.27 -12.13
CA THR A 450 -11.67 11.68 -13.34
C THR A 450 -11.79 10.64 -14.46
N LEU A 451 -11.65 9.35 -14.14
CA LEU A 451 -11.84 8.28 -15.11
C LEU A 451 -13.30 8.20 -15.57
N LEU A 452 -14.24 8.30 -14.64
CA LEU A 452 -15.67 8.30 -14.97
C LEU A 452 -16.04 9.44 -15.92
N THR A 453 -15.49 10.64 -15.69
CA THR A 453 -15.69 11.81 -16.55
C THR A 453 -15.12 11.55 -17.95
N LEU A 454 -13.93 10.95 -18.07
CA LEU A 454 -13.33 10.59 -19.35
C LEU A 454 -14.22 9.60 -20.12
N ILE A 455 -14.61 8.48 -19.49
CA ILE A 455 -15.47 7.46 -20.12
C ILE A 455 -16.80 8.09 -20.56
N LYS A 456 -17.40 8.92 -19.70
CA LYS A 456 -18.69 9.57 -19.99
C LYS A 456 -18.62 10.55 -21.16
N ASN A 457 -17.49 11.24 -21.35
CA ASN A 457 -17.28 12.16 -22.45
C ASN A 457 -17.04 11.42 -23.78
N GLU A 458 -16.36 10.27 -23.74
CA GLU A 458 -16.04 9.49 -24.93
C GLU A 458 -17.19 8.56 -25.33
N ASP A 459 -17.78 7.85 -24.36
CA ASP A 459 -18.81 6.83 -24.59
C ASP A 459 -19.79 6.77 -23.40
N PRO A 460 -20.82 7.63 -23.36
CA PRO A 460 -21.80 7.62 -22.28
C PRO A 460 -22.64 6.33 -22.22
N GLU A 461 -22.82 5.63 -23.35
CA GLU A 461 -23.55 4.36 -23.39
C GLU A 461 -22.76 3.26 -22.67
N ARG A 462 -21.44 3.27 -22.76
CA ARG A 462 -20.55 2.36 -22.03
C ARG A 462 -20.68 2.55 -20.51
N VAL A 463 -20.77 3.79 -20.02
CA VAL A 463 -20.98 4.07 -18.59
C VAL A 463 -22.26 3.37 -18.09
N ALA A 464 -23.32 3.43 -18.86
CA ALA A 464 -24.61 2.81 -18.52
C ALA A 464 -24.53 1.27 -18.63
N ALA A 465 -23.96 0.74 -19.73
CA ALA A 465 -23.85 -0.69 -19.98
C ALA A 465 -23.04 -1.42 -18.88
N PHE A 466 -21.92 -0.84 -18.48
CA PHE A 466 -21.03 -1.42 -17.46
C PHE A 466 -21.27 -0.87 -16.05
N ARG A 467 -22.28 -0.01 -15.88
CA ARG A 467 -22.66 0.59 -14.59
C ARG A 467 -21.44 1.22 -13.87
N CYS A 468 -20.58 1.92 -14.66
CA CYS A 468 -19.30 2.47 -14.15
C CYS A 468 -19.50 3.56 -13.09
N ASN A 469 -20.67 4.19 -13.06
CA ASN A 469 -21.06 5.22 -12.09
C ASN A 469 -21.55 4.65 -10.75
N LEU A 470 -21.71 3.34 -10.65
CA LEU A 470 -22.14 2.68 -9.42
C LEU A 470 -20.93 2.10 -8.69
N MET A 471 -20.87 2.38 -7.40
CA MET A 471 -19.86 1.79 -6.51
C MET A 471 -20.05 0.27 -6.42
N ARG A 472 -18.95 -0.46 -6.33
CA ARG A 472 -18.98 -1.89 -6.05
C ARG A 472 -18.44 -2.14 -4.66
N ARG A 473 -19.04 -3.11 -3.96
CA ARG A 473 -18.53 -3.63 -2.70
C ARG A 473 -18.43 -5.13 -2.78
N ALA A 474 -17.48 -5.70 -2.04
CA ALA A 474 -17.48 -7.13 -1.85
C ALA A 474 -17.32 -7.52 -0.37
N ALA A 475 -17.96 -8.62 -0.01
CA ALA A 475 -17.84 -9.27 1.29
C ALA A 475 -17.31 -10.68 1.12
N TYR A 476 -16.34 -11.06 1.94
CA TYR A 476 -15.77 -12.41 1.99
C TYR A 476 -16.16 -13.07 3.30
N GLN A 477 -16.62 -14.32 3.23
CA GLN A 477 -16.81 -15.20 4.38
C GLN A 477 -16.61 -16.65 3.98
N GLY A 478 -15.74 -17.36 4.70
CA GLY A 478 -15.39 -18.74 4.35
C GLY A 478 -14.75 -18.81 2.95
N ASN A 479 -15.38 -19.59 2.06
CA ASN A 479 -14.93 -19.72 0.67
C ASN A 479 -15.55 -18.69 -0.27
N TYR A 480 -16.64 -18.03 0.15
CA TYR A 480 -17.46 -17.23 -0.73
C TYR A 480 -17.11 -15.75 -0.71
N LYS A 481 -17.32 -15.13 -1.85
CA LYS A 481 -17.22 -13.70 -2.08
C LYS A 481 -18.46 -13.22 -2.82
N LEU A 482 -19.22 -12.32 -2.20
CA LEU A 482 -20.32 -11.61 -2.84
C LEU A 482 -19.82 -10.26 -3.34
N ILE A 483 -20.12 -9.91 -4.58
CA ILE A 483 -19.93 -8.57 -5.15
C ILE A 483 -21.30 -7.93 -5.36
N THR A 484 -21.46 -6.67 -4.88
CA THR A 484 -22.61 -5.83 -5.16
C THR A 484 -22.26 -4.72 -6.14
N VAL A 485 -23.23 -4.29 -6.94
CA VAL A 485 -23.14 -3.10 -7.79
C VAL A 485 -24.22 -2.11 -7.36
N GLY A 486 -23.81 -0.95 -6.86
CA GLY A 486 -24.65 -0.15 -5.99
C GLY A 486 -24.98 -0.95 -4.73
N ASP A 487 -26.25 -1.02 -4.38
CA ASP A 487 -26.72 -1.75 -3.18
C ASP A 487 -27.34 -3.11 -3.52
N LYS A 488 -27.08 -3.67 -4.71
CA LYS A 488 -27.70 -4.93 -5.15
C LYS A 488 -26.65 -6.02 -5.35
N PRO A 489 -26.88 -7.24 -4.83
CA PRO A 489 -26.11 -8.42 -5.20
C PRO A 489 -26.04 -8.58 -6.72
N ASP A 490 -24.83 -8.84 -7.23
CA ASP A 490 -24.57 -8.97 -8.66
C ASP A 490 -23.84 -10.26 -9.02
N GLU A 491 -22.82 -10.63 -8.24
CA GLU A 491 -22.01 -11.80 -8.47
C GLU A 491 -21.63 -12.48 -7.15
N LEU A 492 -21.64 -13.82 -7.15
CA LEU A 492 -21.18 -14.66 -6.04
C LEU A 492 -20.17 -15.68 -6.55
N PHE A 493 -19.02 -15.79 -5.90
CA PHE A 493 -17.97 -16.73 -6.28
C PHE A 493 -17.51 -17.59 -5.10
N ASP A 494 -17.13 -18.84 -5.36
CA ASP A 494 -16.33 -19.66 -4.45
C ASP A 494 -14.84 -19.43 -4.78
N VAL A 495 -14.25 -18.41 -4.19
CA VAL A 495 -12.87 -17.97 -4.49
C VAL A 495 -11.75 -18.91 -4.02
N VAL A 496 -12.13 -20.06 -3.41
CA VAL A 496 -11.18 -21.14 -3.06
C VAL A 496 -11.12 -22.18 -4.18
N HIS A 497 -12.25 -22.56 -4.74
CA HIS A 497 -12.33 -23.56 -5.80
C HIS A 497 -12.33 -22.91 -7.21
N ASP A 498 -12.79 -21.69 -7.31
CA ASP A 498 -12.71 -20.82 -8.49
C ASP A 498 -11.95 -19.52 -8.17
N PRO A 499 -10.63 -19.58 -8.01
CA PRO A 499 -9.81 -18.40 -7.69
C PRO A 499 -9.74 -17.37 -8.83
N ASP A 500 -10.22 -17.74 -10.01
CA ASP A 500 -10.29 -16.88 -11.19
C ASP A 500 -11.65 -16.17 -11.33
N GLU A 501 -12.61 -16.46 -10.44
CA GLU A 501 -13.94 -15.83 -10.37
C GLU A 501 -14.72 -15.92 -11.70
N MET A 502 -14.71 -17.08 -12.35
CA MET A 502 -15.35 -17.30 -13.66
C MET A 502 -16.76 -17.86 -13.55
N ASP A 503 -17.08 -18.56 -12.45
CA ASP A 503 -18.35 -19.23 -12.23
C ASP A 503 -19.23 -18.44 -11.26
N ASN A 504 -20.16 -17.63 -11.78
CA ASN A 504 -21.07 -16.83 -10.95
C ASN A 504 -22.21 -17.68 -10.36
N LEU A 505 -22.15 -17.92 -9.06
CA LEU A 505 -23.07 -18.79 -8.30
C LEU A 505 -24.30 -18.05 -7.72
N ILE A 506 -24.55 -16.79 -8.08
CA ILE A 506 -25.58 -15.97 -7.44
C ILE A 506 -26.99 -16.56 -7.59
N GLY A 507 -27.25 -17.26 -8.68
CA GLY A 507 -28.52 -17.97 -8.95
C GLY A 507 -28.61 -19.33 -8.26
N ASP A 508 -27.48 -19.94 -7.95
CA ASP A 508 -27.38 -21.31 -7.43
C ASP A 508 -27.31 -21.36 -5.90
N GLU A 509 -26.79 -20.28 -5.26
CA GLU A 509 -26.55 -20.20 -3.82
C GLU A 509 -27.31 -19.02 -3.15
N PRO A 510 -28.65 -19.01 -3.20
CA PRO A 510 -29.44 -17.86 -2.70
C PRO A 510 -29.32 -17.65 -1.19
N VAL A 511 -29.07 -18.70 -0.41
CA VAL A 511 -28.90 -18.60 1.07
C VAL A 511 -27.59 -17.89 1.40
N VAL A 512 -26.49 -18.30 0.76
CA VAL A 512 -25.17 -17.69 0.94
C VAL A 512 -25.18 -16.22 0.47
N THR A 513 -25.85 -15.97 -0.66
CA THR A 513 -26.05 -14.59 -1.16
C THR A 513 -26.72 -13.71 -0.13
N ALA A 514 -27.84 -14.15 0.46
CA ALA A 514 -28.58 -13.38 1.45
C ALA A 514 -27.79 -13.17 2.77
N GLU A 515 -27.00 -14.15 3.19
CA GLU A 515 -26.13 -14.03 4.37
C GLU A 515 -25.04 -12.98 4.16
N LEU A 516 -24.35 -13.01 3.02
CA LEU A 516 -23.29 -12.06 2.69
C LEU A 516 -23.84 -10.65 2.43
N GLU A 517 -25.01 -10.52 1.80
CA GLU A 517 -25.70 -9.25 1.64
C GLU A 517 -26.02 -8.60 3.00
N LYS A 518 -26.53 -9.39 3.94
CA LYS A 518 -26.80 -8.92 5.30
C LYS A 518 -25.52 -8.46 6.00
N LEU A 519 -24.41 -9.20 5.87
CA LEU A 519 -23.12 -8.82 6.43
C LEU A 519 -22.62 -7.49 5.83
N LEU A 520 -22.76 -7.33 4.51
CA LEU A 520 -22.33 -6.13 3.81
C LEU A 520 -23.18 -4.91 4.23
N THR A 521 -24.49 -5.08 4.37
CA THR A 521 -25.39 -4.02 4.85
C THR A 521 -25.00 -3.59 6.28
N ALA A 522 -24.81 -4.54 7.19
CA ALA A 522 -24.39 -4.25 8.55
C ALA A 522 -23.02 -3.58 8.63
N PHE A 523 -22.09 -3.99 7.75
CA PHE A 523 -20.77 -3.34 7.61
C PHE A 523 -20.92 -1.87 7.22
N VAL A 524 -21.71 -1.57 6.19
CA VAL A 524 -21.90 -0.19 5.70
C VAL A 524 -22.50 0.68 6.81
N GLU A 525 -23.56 0.21 7.47
CA GLU A 525 -24.19 0.94 8.58
C GLU A 525 -23.22 1.23 9.73
N GLU A 526 -22.37 0.27 10.08
CA GLU A 526 -21.37 0.45 11.14
C GLU A 526 -20.23 1.38 10.71
N ALA A 527 -19.73 1.22 9.49
CA ALA A 527 -18.69 2.08 8.93
C ALA A 527 -19.15 3.55 8.84
N GLU A 528 -20.42 3.79 8.49
CA GLU A 528 -21.02 5.13 8.45
C GLU A 528 -21.13 5.78 9.83
N LYS A 529 -21.52 5.02 10.87
CA LYS A 529 -21.58 5.52 12.25
C LYS A 529 -20.21 5.95 12.77
N ARG A 530 -19.15 5.33 12.27
CA ARG A 530 -17.76 5.62 12.66
C ARG A 530 -17.14 6.80 11.92
N ARG A 531 -17.85 7.40 10.99
CA ARG A 531 -17.41 8.63 10.31
C ARG A 531 -17.20 9.76 11.32
N PRO A 532 -16.13 10.55 11.21
CA PRO A 532 -15.94 11.75 12.02
C PRO A 532 -17.12 12.72 11.87
N ALA A 533 -17.53 13.35 12.99
CA ALA A 533 -18.73 14.20 13.03
C ALA A 533 -18.67 15.46 12.16
N ASN A 534 -17.47 15.93 11.81
CA ASN A 534 -17.24 17.17 11.03
C ASN A 534 -16.86 16.88 9.57
N GLN A 535 -17.49 15.88 8.95
CA GLN A 535 -17.21 15.53 7.56
C GLN A 535 -18.14 16.24 6.58
N GLU A 536 -17.84 17.47 6.30
CA GLU A 536 -17.81 17.87 4.89
C GLU A 536 -16.47 17.42 4.34
N ALA A 537 -16.44 16.46 3.41
CA ALA A 537 -15.23 16.17 2.63
C ALA A 537 -14.78 17.52 2.09
N THR A 538 -13.64 18.01 2.56
CA THR A 538 -13.09 19.28 2.07
C THR A 538 -12.56 18.96 0.68
N ARG A 539 -13.50 18.79 -0.27
CA ARG A 539 -13.18 18.76 -1.68
C ARG A 539 -12.55 20.11 -1.97
N VAL A 540 -11.31 20.10 -2.32
CA VAL A 540 -10.71 21.29 -2.94
C VAL A 540 -11.55 21.50 -4.19
N GLY A 541 -12.44 22.49 -4.19
CA GLY A 541 -13.25 22.86 -5.33
C GLY A 541 -12.32 23.29 -6.47
N LEU A 542 -11.89 22.33 -7.23
CA LEU A 542 -11.18 22.53 -8.47
C LEU A 542 -12.23 22.49 -9.57
N ASP A 543 -12.28 23.53 -10.39
CA ASP A 543 -12.98 23.44 -11.68
C ASP A 543 -12.50 22.16 -12.37
N ASP A 544 -13.42 21.38 -12.96
CA ASP A 544 -13.12 20.10 -13.65
C ASP A 544 -11.99 20.27 -14.68
N GLU A 545 -11.88 21.46 -15.29
CA GLU A 545 -10.83 21.82 -16.23
C GLU A 545 -9.44 21.93 -15.58
N LEU A 546 -9.37 22.42 -14.35
CA LEU A 546 -8.12 22.51 -13.59
C LEU A 546 -7.63 21.13 -13.10
N VAL A 547 -8.57 20.25 -12.78
CA VAL A 547 -8.30 18.84 -12.43
C VAL A 547 -7.74 18.10 -13.65
N ALA A 548 -8.38 18.27 -14.81
CA ALA A 548 -7.92 17.70 -16.08
C ALA A 548 -6.51 18.22 -16.44
N GLU A 549 -6.27 19.52 -16.30
CA GLU A 549 -4.92 20.12 -16.52
C GLU A 549 -3.86 19.53 -15.59
N ARG A 550 -4.18 19.31 -14.30
CA ARG A 550 -3.23 18.70 -13.35
C ARG A 550 -2.93 17.24 -13.68
N LEU A 551 -3.94 16.48 -14.09
CA LEU A 551 -3.77 15.09 -14.51
C LEU A 551 -2.97 14.98 -15.81
N ARG A 552 -3.15 15.92 -16.78
CA ARG A 552 -2.30 16.03 -17.96
C ARG A 552 -0.84 16.31 -17.57
N GLY A 553 -0.62 17.25 -16.66
CA GLY A 553 0.72 17.58 -16.16
C GLY A 553 1.43 16.45 -15.44
N LEU A 554 0.67 15.53 -14.84
CA LEU A 554 1.17 14.32 -14.18
C LEU A 554 1.25 13.13 -15.14
N GLY A 555 0.80 13.25 -16.40
CA GLY A 555 0.80 12.18 -17.38
C GLY A 555 -0.33 11.16 -17.22
N TYR A 556 -1.36 11.49 -16.43
CA TYR A 556 -2.53 10.63 -16.25
C TYR A 556 -3.57 10.79 -17.36
N ILE A 557 -3.62 11.94 -18.05
CA ILE A 557 -4.49 12.22 -19.22
C ILE A 557 -3.74 13.08 -20.25
N GLU A 558 -4.14 13.02 -21.54
CA GLU A 558 -3.63 13.84 -22.64
C GLU A 558 -4.06 15.32 -22.57
#